data_0e233e98b6b2f73fd04cf566d248477b
#
_entry.id   0e233e98b6b2f73fd04cf566d248477b
#
_cell.length_a   1.000
_cell.length_b   1.000
_cell.length_c   1.000
_cell.angle_alpha   90.00
_cell.angle_beta   90.00
_cell.angle_gamma   90.00
#
_symmetry.space_group_name_H-M   'P 1'
#
loop_
_entity.id
_entity.type
_entity.pdbx_description
1 polymer ?
#
loop_
_entity_poly.entity_id
_entity_poly.type
_entity_poly.pdbx_seq_one_letter_code
_entity_poly.pdbx_strand_id
1 'polypeptide(L)'
;AKSNREVVLSKIRQEQMNFNQDIFLLVEHFNNQAQQLSIAKEADIIAQQRYKTSIETFLIGKINTLDLNDAQNSKDQARQKHISELYNYWSYFYQIRSLTLWDFERDTELEVDFEEVIND
;
A
#
# COMPACT_ATOMS: atom_id res chain seq x y z
N ALA A 1 -35.31 -27.05 -11.27
CA ALA A 1 -34.60 -26.16 -12.20
C ALA A 1 -34.52 -24.73 -11.68
N LYS A 2 -35.58 -24.19 -11.11
CA LYS A 2 -35.58 -22.82 -10.53
C LYS A 2 -34.67 -22.69 -9.31
N SER A 3 -34.55 -23.72 -8.46
CA SER A 3 -33.70 -23.69 -7.28
C SER A 3 -32.21 -23.64 -7.59
N ASN A 4 -31.77 -24.33 -8.64
CA ASN A 4 -30.37 -24.29 -9.05
C ASN A 4 -29.95 -22.93 -9.60
N ARG A 5 -30.83 -22.28 -10.35
CA ARG A 5 -30.59 -20.94 -10.88
C ARG A 5 -30.52 -19.90 -9.77
N GLU A 6 -31.41 -19.98 -8.78
CA GLU A 6 -31.38 -19.10 -7.61
C GLU A 6 -30.14 -19.29 -6.77
N VAL A 7 -29.67 -20.52 -6.59
CA VAL A 7 -28.43 -20.83 -5.87
C VAL A 7 -27.20 -20.26 -6.60
N VAL A 8 -27.15 -20.39 -7.93
CA VAL A 8 -26.05 -19.85 -8.74
C VAL A 8 -26.03 -18.32 -8.68
N LEU A 9 -27.18 -17.67 -8.81
CA LEU A 9 -27.30 -16.21 -8.70
C LEU A 9 -26.92 -15.72 -7.31
N SER A 10 -27.32 -16.46 -6.27
CA SER A 10 -26.96 -16.14 -4.89
C SER A 10 -25.44 -16.25 -4.65
N LYS A 11 -24.77 -17.27 -5.22
CA LYS A 11 -23.33 -17.42 -5.17
C LYS A 11 -22.61 -16.26 -5.88
N ILE A 12 -23.07 -15.87 -7.05
CA ILE A 12 -22.49 -14.76 -7.82
C ILE A 12 -22.59 -13.47 -7.03
N ARG A 13 -23.74 -13.19 -6.41
CA ARG A 13 -23.94 -12.01 -5.56
C ARG A 13 -23.00 -12.04 -4.36
N GLN A 14 -22.85 -13.19 -3.72
CA GLN A 14 -21.97 -13.36 -2.57
C GLN A 14 -20.51 -13.13 -2.96
N GLU A 15 -20.06 -13.65 -4.09
CA GLU A 15 -18.71 -13.43 -4.61
C GLU A 15 -18.46 -11.96 -4.94
N GLN A 16 -19.44 -11.27 -5.54
CA GLN A 16 -19.33 -9.84 -5.82
C GLN A 16 -19.25 -9.02 -4.53
N MET A 17 -20.05 -9.35 -3.52
CA MET A 17 -19.99 -8.67 -2.23
C MET A 17 -18.65 -8.88 -1.54
N ASN A 18 -18.13 -10.10 -1.55
CA ASN A 18 -16.82 -10.43 -0.98
C ASN A 18 -15.70 -9.69 -1.72
N PHE A 19 -15.76 -9.63 -3.04
CA PHE A 19 -14.79 -8.93 -3.87
C PHE A 19 -14.80 -7.42 -3.58
N ASN A 20 -15.99 -6.82 -3.47
CA ASN A 20 -16.13 -5.40 -3.13
C ASN A 20 -15.61 -5.09 -1.73
N GLN A 21 -15.83 -5.98 -0.76
CA GLN A 21 -15.28 -5.85 0.58
C GLN A 21 -13.74 -5.94 0.57
N ASP A 22 -13.19 -6.86 -0.20
CA ASP A 22 -11.74 -7.04 -0.33
C ASP A 22 -11.09 -5.79 -0.94
N ILE A 23 -11.69 -5.22 -1.98
CA ILE A 23 -11.22 -3.96 -2.57
C ILE A 23 -11.30 -2.82 -1.56
N PHE A 24 -12.41 -2.70 -0.82
CA PHE A 24 -12.60 -1.66 0.17
C PHE A 24 -11.52 -1.72 1.26
N LEU A 25 -11.26 -2.91 1.80
CA LEU A 25 -10.22 -3.13 2.80
C LEU A 25 -8.83 -2.82 2.24
N LEU A 26 -8.57 -3.20 1.00
CA LEU A 26 -7.28 -2.92 0.35
C LEU A 26 -7.07 -1.42 0.15
N VAL A 27 -8.12 -0.68 -0.22
CA VAL A 27 -8.07 0.78 -0.34
C VAL A 27 -7.83 1.43 1.03
N GLU A 28 -8.47 0.94 2.08
CA GLU A 28 -8.20 1.41 3.45
C GLU A 28 -6.75 1.18 3.86
N HIS A 29 -6.22 -0.01 3.60
CA HIS A 29 -4.80 -0.32 3.87
C HIS A 29 -3.88 0.56 3.06
N PHE A 30 -4.21 0.84 1.81
CA PHE A 30 -3.44 1.74 0.97
C PHE A 30 -3.41 3.17 1.53
N ASN A 31 -4.56 3.68 1.96
CA ASN A 31 -4.66 5.01 2.55
C ASN A 31 -3.87 5.11 3.86
N ASN A 32 -3.94 4.07 4.71
CA ASN A 32 -3.14 3.99 5.92
C ASN A 32 -1.64 3.94 5.60
N GLN A 33 -1.28 3.18 4.56
CA GLN A 33 0.11 3.07 4.13
C GLN A 33 0.63 4.41 3.59
N ALA A 34 -0.20 5.18 2.88
CA ALA A 34 0.16 6.51 2.41
C ALA A 34 0.49 7.45 3.59
N GLN A 35 -0.27 7.37 4.68
CA GLN A 35 0.01 8.11 5.91
C GLN A 35 1.31 7.65 6.57
N GLN A 36 1.53 6.35 6.67
CA GLN A 36 2.76 5.77 7.22
C GLN A 36 3.97 6.20 6.41
N LEU A 37 3.86 6.21 5.09
CA LEU A 37 4.92 6.70 4.20
C LEU A 37 5.22 8.17 4.44
N SER A 38 4.20 9.01 4.57
CA SER A 38 4.36 10.44 4.83
C SER A 38 5.10 10.69 6.15
N ILE A 39 4.72 9.98 7.20
CA ILE A 39 5.36 10.06 8.53
C ILE A 39 6.82 9.60 8.45
N ALA A 40 7.07 8.48 7.79
CA ALA A 40 8.43 7.93 7.64
C ALA A 40 9.33 8.84 6.81
N LYS A 41 8.81 9.45 5.77
CA LYS A 41 9.52 10.42 4.95
C LYS A 41 9.93 11.65 5.75
N GLU A 42 9.00 12.19 6.54
CA GLU A 42 9.28 13.34 7.39
C GLU A 42 10.29 13.00 8.47
N ALA A 43 10.18 11.83 9.12
CA ALA A 43 11.13 11.35 10.10
C ALA A 43 12.53 11.16 9.49
N ASP A 44 12.63 10.69 8.26
CA ASP A 44 13.89 10.57 7.53
C ASP A 44 14.54 11.94 7.31
N ILE A 45 13.78 12.92 6.85
CA ILE A 45 14.27 14.29 6.65
C ILE A 45 14.79 14.88 7.97
N ILE A 46 14.04 14.74 9.06
CA ILE A 46 14.42 15.24 10.39
C ILE A 46 15.71 14.54 10.87
N ALA A 47 15.80 13.22 10.70
CA ALA A 47 16.98 12.46 11.11
C ALA A 47 18.24 12.86 10.31
N GLN A 48 18.11 13.15 9.03
CA GLN A 48 19.21 13.63 8.19
C GLN A 48 19.69 15.01 8.67
N GLN A 49 18.78 15.92 8.97
CA GLN A 49 19.11 17.24 9.49
C GLN A 49 19.78 17.16 10.86
N ARG A 50 19.24 16.32 11.73
CA ARG A 50 19.81 16.09 13.07
C ARG A 50 21.22 15.53 13.00
N TYR A 51 21.46 14.59 12.09
CA TYR A 51 22.81 14.05 11.88
C TYR A 51 23.78 15.12 11.41
N LYS A 52 23.37 15.95 10.46
CA LYS A 52 24.18 17.07 9.97
C LYS A 52 24.57 18.03 11.09
N THR A 53 23.59 18.41 11.93
CA THR A 53 23.83 19.26 13.09
C THR A 53 24.76 18.57 14.10
N SER A 54 24.63 17.26 14.29
CA SER A 54 25.47 16.47 15.18
C SER A 54 26.93 16.46 14.70
N ILE A 55 27.19 16.35 13.40
CA ILE A 55 28.53 16.46 12.83
C ILE A 55 29.14 17.82 13.15
N GLU A 56 28.42 18.90 12.89
CA GLU A 56 28.87 20.27 13.15
C GLU A 56 29.20 20.46 14.65
N THR A 57 28.33 19.95 15.52
CA THR A 57 28.51 20.05 16.98
C THR A 57 29.70 19.19 17.46
N PHE A 58 29.92 18.03 16.85
CA PHE A 58 31.09 17.19 17.11
C PHE A 58 32.39 17.89 16.73
N LEU A 59 32.42 18.53 15.56
CA LEU A 59 33.64 19.22 15.07
C LEU A 59 34.07 20.37 15.97
N ILE A 60 33.13 21.02 16.67
CA ILE A 60 33.43 22.07 17.62
C ILE A 60 33.66 21.54 19.05
N GLY A 61 33.63 20.21 19.22
CA GLY A 61 33.97 19.57 20.49
C GLY A 61 32.84 19.58 21.55
N LYS A 62 31.56 19.86 21.17
CA LYS A 62 30.45 19.94 22.13
C LYS A 62 29.74 18.63 22.37
N ILE A 63 29.92 17.63 21.53
CA ILE A 63 29.41 16.27 21.74
C ILE A 63 30.52 15.25 21.53
N ASN A 64 30.35 14.05 22.10
CA ASN A 64 31.33 12.99 22.00
C ASN A 64 31.04 12.06 20.80
N THR A 65 31.95 11.10 20.54
CA THR A 65 31.82 10.12 19.48
C THR A 65 30.58 9.24 19.63
N LEU A 66 30.21 8.93 20.88
CA LEU A 66 29.03 8.10 21.16
C LEU A 66 27.74 8.81 20.72
N ASP A 67 27.61 10.09 21.02
CA ASP A 67 26.47 10.90 20.59
C ASP A 67 26.38 10.98 19.06
N LEU A 68 27.51 11.12 18.39
CA LEU A 68 27.57 11.13 16.92
C LEU A 68 27.15 9.78 16.32
N ASN A 69 27.60 8.68 16.92
CA ASN A 69 27.22 7.33 16.49
C ASN A 69 25.73 7.09 16.67
N ASP A 70 25.13 7.55 17.77
CA ASP A 70 23.69 7.45 18.01
C ASP A 70 22.91 8.23 16.96
N ALA A 71 23.34 9.42 16.59
CA ALA A 71 22.72 10.22 15.54
C ALA A 71 22.84 9.54 14.18
N GLN A 72 23.98 8.90 13.89
CA GLN A 72 24.18 8.13 12.65
C GLN A 72 23.25 6.92 12.58
N ASN A 73 23.15 6.16 13.67
CA ASN A 73 22.26 5.00 13.74
C ASN A 73 20.80 5.41 13.55
N SER A 74 20.39 6.49 14.18
CA SER A 74 19.03 7.03 14.04
C SER A 74 18.75 7.47 12.59
N LYS A 75 19.71 8.09 11.94
CA LYS A 75 19.63 8.47 10.53
C LYS A 75 19.45 7.25 9.63
N ASP A 76 20.26 6.21 9.83
CA ASP A 76 20.21 5.00 9.02
C ASP A 76 18.88 4.25 9.22
N GLN A 77 18.41 4.14 10.46
CA GLN A 77 17.12 3.51 10.79
C GLN A 77 15.95 4.27 10.15
N ALA A 78 15.95 5.59 10.23
CA ALA A 78 14.89 6.41 9.63
C ALA A 78 14.86 6.28 8.11
N ARG A 79 16.04 6.19 7.46
CA ARG A 79 16.16 5.96 6.03
C ARG A 79 15.65 4.59 5.63
N GLN A 80 16.00 3.55 6.36
CA GLN A 80 15.53 2.19 6.11
C GLN A 80 14.02 2.09 6.26
N LYS A 81 13.46 2.73 7.29
CA LYS A 81 12.01 2.74 7.50
C LYS A 81 11.29 3.47 6.37
N HIS A 82 11.80 4.60 5.91
CA HIS A 82 11.25 5.33 4.78
C HIS A 82 11.23 4.45 3.51
N ILE A 83 12.33 3.76 3.23
CA ILE A 83 12.42 2.86 2.07
C ILE A 83 11.43 1.70 2.18
N SER A 84 11.32 1.08 3.37
CA SER A 84 10.37 -0.01 3.62
C SER A 84 8.92 0.43 3.44
N GLU A 85 8.56 1.61 3.95
CA GLU A 85 7.22 2.15 3.82
C GLU A 85 6.90 2.54 2.36
N LEU A 86 7.90 3.03 1.63
CA LEU A 86 7.77 3.32 0.21
C LEU A 86 7.52 2.03 -0.59
N TYR A 87 8.26 0.95 -0.28
CA TYR A 87 8.05 -0.36 -0.89
C TYR A 87 6.65 -0.88 -0.62
N ASN A 88 6.18 -0.81 0.63
CA ASN A 88 4.83 -1.24 1.01
C ASN A 88 3.75 -0.43 0.28
N TYR A 89 3.95 0.88 0.16
CA TYR A 89 3.04 1.77 -0.56
C TYR A 89 2.88 1.32 -2.02
N TRP A 90 3.99 1.08 -2.72
CA TRP A 90 3.96 0.64 -4.11
C TRP A 90 3.39 -0.77 -4.26
N SER A 91 3.63 -1.67 -3.29
CA SER A 91 3.03 -3.00 -3.26
C SER A 91 1.50 -2.93 -3.20
N TYR A 92 0.95 -2.11 -2.33
CA TYR A 92 -0.50 -1.90 -2.25
C TYR A 92 -1.06 -1.26 -3.51
N PHE A 93 -0.35 -0.28 -4.06
CA PHE A 93 -0.75 0.36 -5.31
C PHE A 93 -0.87 -0.65 -6.46
N TYR A 94 0.13 -1.51 -6.63
CA TYR A 94 0.11 -2.53 -7.66
C TYR A 94 -0.97 -3.59 -7.42
N GLN A 95 -1.23 -3.96 -6.19
CA GLN A 95 -2.31 -4.88 -5.83
C GLN A 95 -3.68 -4.31 -6.23
N ILE A 96 -3.94 -3.05 -5.89
CA ILE A 96 -5.18 -2.37 -6.25
C ILE A 96 -5.33 -2.29 -7.77
N ARG A 97 -4.26 -1.91 -8.47
CA ARG A 97 -4.26 -1.82 -9.92
C ARG A 97 -4.54 -3.16 -10.58
N SER A 98 -3.92 -4.23 -10.10
CA SER A 98 -4.11 -5.58 -10.61
C SER A 98 -5.55 -6.06 -10.40
N LEU A 99 -6.13 -5.82 -9.24
CA LEU A 99 -7.51 -6.19 -8.95
C LEU A 99 -8.51 -5.38 -9.78
N THR A 100 -8.26 -4.10 -9.98
CA THR A 100 -9.12 -3.24 -10.80
C THR A 100 -9.11 -3.68 -12.27
N LEU A 101 -7.94 -4.03 -12.81
CA LEU A 101 -7.84 -4.55 -14.19
C LEU A 101 -8.53 -5.90 -14.32
N TRP A 102 -8.37 -6.77 -13.34
CA TRP A 102 -9.01 -8.08 -13.34
C TRP A 102 -10.54 -7.96 -13.30
N ASP A 103 -11.08 -7.06 -12.49
CA ASP A 103 -12.51 -6.78 -12.42
C ASP A 103 -13.06 -6.26 -13.74
N PHE A 104 -12.32 -5.36 -14.39
CA PHE A 104 -12.67 -4.83 -15.71
C PHE A 104 -12.70 -5.94 -16.77
N GLU A 105 -11.71 -6.82 -16.81
CA GLU A 105 -11.67 -7.96 -17.72
C GLU A 105 -12.85 -8.91 -17.47
N ARG A 106 -13.15 -9.19 -16.21
CA ARG A 106 -14.26 -10.04 -15.83
C ARG A 106 -15.61 -9.46 -16.26
N ASP A 107 -15.83 -8.17 -16.08
CA ASP A 107 -17.05 -7.49 -16.51
C ASP A 107 -17.20 -7.53 -18.03
N THR A 108 -16.10 -7.35 -18.76
CA THR A 108 -16.09 -7.43 -20.21
C THR A 108 -16.42 -8.84 -20.70
N GLU A 109 -15.88 -9.88 -20.09
CA GLU A 109 -16.19 -11.27 -20.39
C GLU A 109 -17.67 -11.60 -20.12
N LEU A 110 -18.21 -11.12 -19.02
CA LEU A 110 -19.62 -11.32 -18.68
C LEU A 110 -20.55 -10.64 -19.68
N GLU A 111 -20.21 -9.45 -20.16
CA GLU A 111 -20.98 -8.75 -21.20
C GLU A 111 -20.94 -9.49 -22.52
N VAL A 112 -19.79 -10.02 -22.93
CA VAL A 112 -19.64 -10.83 -24.16
C VAL A 112 -20.46 -12.10 -24.06
N ASP A 113 -20.39 -12.84 -22.96
CA ASP A 113 -21.18 -14.04 -22.73
C ASP A 113 -22.69 -13.75 -22.76
N PHE A 114 -23.11 -12.61 -22.22
CA PHE A 114 -24.49 -12.20 -22.20
C PHE A 114 -24.99 -11.86 -23.62
N GLU A 115 -24.19 -11.19 -24.44
CA GLU A 115 -24.52 -10.89 -25.83
C GLU A 115 -24.60 -12.17 -26.67
N GLU A 116 -23.71 -13.13 -26.48
CA GLU A 116 -23.76 -14.43 -27.16
C GLU A 116 -25.04 -15.20 -26.84
N VAL A 117 -25.49 -15.15 -25.59
CA VAL A 117 -26.73 -15.81 -25.17
C VAL A 117 -27.96 -15.13 -25.76
N ILE A 118 -27.96 -13.81 -25.95
CA ILE A 118 -29.06 -13.07 -26.56
C ILE A 118 -29.15 -13.32 -28.05
N ASN A 119 -28.02 -13.48 -28.74
CA ASN A 119 -27.97 -13.66 -30.21
C ASN A 119 -28.30 -15.09 -30.66
N ASP A 120 -28.30 -16.06 -29.78
CA ASP A 120 -28.75 -17.43 -30.03
C ASP A 120 -30.24 -17.59 -29.71
#